data_9b4cf0d4694954df73e103a55e082eb6
#
_entry.id   9b4cf0d4694954df73e103a55e082eb6
#
_cell.length_a   1.000
_cell.length_b   1.000
_cell.length_c   1.000
_cell.angle_alpha   90.00
_cell.angle_beta   90.00
_cell.angle_gamma   90.00
#
_symmetry.space_group_name_H-M   'P 1'
#
loop_
_entity.id
_entity.type
_entity.pdbx_description
1 polymer ?
#
loop_
_entity_poly.entity_id
_entity_poly.type
_entity_poly.pdbx_seq_one_letter_code
_entity_poly.pdbx_strand_id
1 'polypeptide(L)'
;MFDTLQHKGRRKQLLSQLLSKFEFDPRVIDAMNKVPRHMFVDHGLDNLAYLDKPLPIGAKQTISQPYTVAMQTHLLSQKAAKFDKVLEIGTGCAYQTSVLAEMGYRVYSIERQKALYMLAQKNLARLEYHNPLLYFGDGFAGLPKFAPFKGILITCGAPEIPNELLKQLAIGGRMVIPVGTGTQRMVVVDRISEEEFTKSEHGDYKFVPMLSGIEDK
;
A
#
# COMPACT_ATOMS: atom_id res chain seq x y z
N MET A 1 8.43 21.42 -1.93
CA MET A 1 7.05 21.57 -1.41
C MET A 1 7.13 21.42 0.10
N PHE A 2 6.41 22.25 0.88
CA PHE A 2 6.43 22.20 2.35
C PHE A 2 5.07 21.77 2.88
N ASP A 3 5.04 21.09 4.02
CA ASP A 3 3.80 20.70 4.71
C ASP A 3 3.25 21.89 5.53
N THR A 4 2.52 22.79 4.86
CA THR A 4 1.96 24.02 5.44
C THR A 4 0.82 23.73 6.42
N LEU A 5 0.42 24.73 7.22
CA LEU A 5 -0.76 24.64 8.10
C LEU A 5 -2.04 24.34 7.32
N GLN A 6 -2.17 24.84 6.09
CA GLN A 6 -3.31 24.55 5.21
C GLN A 6 -3.35 23.07 4.81
N HIS A 7 -2.20 22.46 4.43
CA HIS A 7 -2.12 21.04 4.13
C HIS A 7 -2.47 20.18 5.35
N LYS A 8 -1.97 20.53 6.52
CA LYS A 8 -2.30 19.85 7.79
C LYS A 8 -3.79 19.94 8.12
N GLY A 9 -4.41 21.10 7.89
CA GLY A 9 -5.85 21.30 8.07
C GLY A 9 -6.68 20.41 7.15
N ARG A 10 -6.36 20.42 5.82
CA ARG A 10 -7.04 19.56 4.83
C ARG A 10 -6.86 18.07 5.12
N ARG A 11 -5.67 17.65 5.57
CA ARG A 11 -5.40 16.28 5.97
C ARG A 11 -6.26 15.85 7.16
N LYS A 12 -6.36 16.68 8.19
CA LYS A 12 -7.24 16.42 9.35
C LYS A 12 -8.71 16.31 8.93
N GLN A 13 -9.17 17.18 8.04
CA GLN A 13 -10.54 17.13 7.50
C GLN A 13 -10.81 15.83 6.75
N LEU A 14 -9.89 15.39 5.87
CA LEU A 14 -9.96 14.11 5.19
C LEU A 14 -10.06 12.95 6.20
N LEU A 15 -9.16 12.90 7.19
CA LEU A 15 -9.15 11.82 8.17
C LEU A 15 -10.45 11.78 9.00
N SER A 16 -11.01 12.93 9.36
CA SER A 16 -12.32 13.02 9.99
C SER A 16 -13.45 12.46 9.12
N GLN A 17 -13.41 12.74 7.80
CA GLN A 17 -14.35 12.15 6.83
C GLN A 17 -14.20 10.63 6.71
N LEU A 18 -12.97 10.09 6.79
CA LEU A 18 -12.76 8.65 6.78
C LEU A 18 -13.33 7.99 8.04
N LEU A 19 -13.08 8.58 9.20
CA LEU A 19 -13.59 8.10 10.50
C LEU A 19 -15.12 8.15 10.59
N SER A 20 -15.80 9.05 9.89
CA SER A 20 -17.26 9.05 9.82
C SER A 20 -17.85 7.89 9.00
N LYS A 21 -17.03 7.24 8.16
CA LYS A 21 -17.45 6.11 7.31
C LYS A 21 -17.15 4.74 7.92
N PHE A 22 -16.08 4.64 8.71
CA PHE A 22 -15.60 3.38 9.26
C PHE A 22 -14.73 3.60 10.51
N GLU A 23 -14.83 2.69 11.46
CA GLU A 23 -13.98 2.68 12.67
C GLU A 23 -12.62 2.01 12.36
N PHE A 24 -11.65 2.83 11.97
CA PHE A 24 -10.29 2.36 11.67
C PHE A 24 -9.47 2.16 12.95
N ASP A 25 -8.47 1.28 12.88
CA ASP A 25 -7.41 1.22 13.88
C ASP A 25 -6.78 2.62 14.06
N PRO A 26 -6.74 3.18 15.28
CA PRO A 26 -6.20 4.52 15.52
C PRO A 26 -4.77 4.70 14.99
N ARG A 27 -3.95 3.63 15.02
CA ARG A 27 -2.57 3.66 14.50
C ARG A 27 -2.52 3.97 13.00
N VAL A 28 -3.52 3.50 12.23
CA VAL A 28 -3.62 3.78 10.79
C VAL A 28 -3.90 5.27 10.56
N ILE A 29 -4.84 5.84 11.32
CA ILE A 29 -5.18 7.26 11.21
C ILE A 29 -4.00 8.14 11.63
N ASP A 30 -3.29 7.77 12.69
CA ASP A 30 -2.08 8.47 13.13
C ASP A 30 -0.97 8.40 12.07
N ALA A 31 -0.74 7.22 11.47
CA ALA A 31 0.23 7.05 10.39
C ALA A 31 -0.12 7.94 9.19
N MET A 32 -1.38 7.89 8.72
CA MET A 32 -1.83 8.74 7.60
C MET A 32 -1.78 10.23 7.92
N ASN A 33 -1.96 10.63 9.19
CA ASN A 33 -1.83 12.02 9.61
C ASN A 33 -0.37 12.53 9.55
N LYS A 34 0.60 11.66 9.74
CA LYS A 34 2.02 12.00 9.65
C LYS A 34 2.50 12.11 8.20
N VAL A 35 1.98 11.29 7.28
CA VAL A 35 2.42 11.25 5.90
C VAL A 35 1.78 12.37 5.07
N PRO A 36 2.55 13.34 4.54
CA PRO A 36 2.03 14.47 3.78
C PRO A 36 1.69 14.06 2.34
N ARG A 37 0.48 13.53 2.10
CA ARG A 37 0.03 12.95 0.82
C ARG A 37 0.27 13.86 -0.38
N HIS A 38 0.12 15.19 -0.23
CA HIS A 38 0.35 16.15 -1.32
C HIS A 38 1.79 16.13 -1.85
N MET A 39 2.74 15.64 -1.06
CA MET A 39 4.13 15.50 -1.50
C MET A 39 4.38 14.28 -2.41
N PHE A 40 3.37 13.44 -2.64
CA PHE A 40 3.44 12.24 -3.48
C PHE A 40 2.69 12.39 -4.82
N VAL A 41 2.13 13.56 -5.09
CA VAL A 41 1.44 13.91 -6.34
C VAL A 41 2.13 15.07 -7.03
N ASP A 42 1.83 15.29 -8.32
CA ASP A 42 2.34 16.43 -9.05
C ASP A 42 1.84 17.76 -8.45
N HIS A 43 2.65 18.82 -8.55
CA HIS A 43 2.35 20.15 -8.03
C HIS A 43 0.97 20.69 -8.44
N GLY A 44 0.54 20.42 -9.68
CA GLY A 44 -0.78 20.82 -10.18
C GLY A 44 -1.96 20.12 -9.51
N LEU A 45 -1.71 19.02 -8.77
CA LEU A 45 -2.72 18.22 -8.08
C LEU A 45 -2.72 18.42 -6.55
N ASP A 46 -1.86 19.28 -6.04
CA ASP A 46 -1.71 19.55 -4.60
C ASP A 46 -3.06 19.84 -3.90
N ASN A 47 -3.87 20.72 -4.51
CA ASN A 47 -5.19 21.05 -3.98
C ASN A 47 -6.17 19.87 -3.92
N LEU A 48 -5.94 18.82 -4.70
CA LEU A 48 -6.77 17.62 -4.79
C LEU A 48 -6.25 16.48 -3.90
N ALA A 49 -5.03 16.58 -3.38
CA ALA A 49 -4.35 15.51 -2.67
C ALA A 49 -5.11 15.00 -1.43
N TYR A 50 -5.92 15.85 -0.82
CA TYR A 50 -6.72 15.53 0.37
C TYR A 50 -8.21 15.31 0.09
N LEU A 51 -8.59 15.11 -1.18
CA LEU A 51 -9.88 14.56 -1.54
C LEU A 51 -9.83 13.02 -1.48
N ASP A 52 -10.93 12.39 -1.05
CA ASP A 52 -11.03 10.92 -0.97
C ASP A 52 -11.22 10.30 -2.36
N LYS A 53 -10.19 10.43 -3.22
CA LYS A 53 -10.15 9.88 -4.58
C LYS A 53 -8.73 9.51 -5.01
N PRO A 54 -8.56 8.57 -5.96
CA PRO A 54 -7.26 8.32 -6.59
C PRO A 54 -6.83 9.51 -7.45
N LEU A 55 -5.51 9.69 -7.62
CA LEU A 55 -4.93 10.73 -8.47
C LEU A 55 -3.81 10.13 -9.35
N PRO A 56 -3.58 10.63 -10.57
CA PRO A 56 -2.51 10.14 -11.43
C PRO A 56 -1.12 10.45 -10.84
N ILE A 57 -0.18 9.50 -11.02
CA ILE A 57 1.23 9.64 -10.63
C ILE A 57 2.20 9.40 -11.79
N GLY A 58 1.70 9.41 -13.02
CA GLY A 58 2.47 9.06 -14.22
C GLY A 58 2.39 7.57 -14.55
N ALA A 59 3.03 7.17 -15.66
CA ALA A 59 3.14 5.78 -16.13
C ALA A 59 1.78 5.02 -16.13
N LYS A 60 0.68 5.71 -16.40
CA LYS A 60 -0.72 5.20 -16.33
C LYS A 60 -1.10 4.59 -14.98
N GLN A 61 -0.43 5.01 -13.90
CA GLN A 61 -0.70 4.55 -12.53
C GLN A 61 -1.28 5.67 -11.68
N THR A 62 -1.81 5.30 -10.51
CA THR A 62 -2.44 6.24 -9.58
C THR A 62 -1.94 6.04 -8.15
N ILE A 63 -1.88 7.11 -7.38
CA ILE A 63 -1.89 7.00 -5.92
C ILE A 63 -3.29 6.57 -5.47
N SER A 64 -3.39 5.53 -4.67
CA SER A 64 -4.67 4.95 -4.24
C SER A 64 -5.53 5.98 -3.49
N GLN A 65 -6.85 5.82 -3.57
CA GLN A 65 -7.82 6.59 -2.79
C GLN A 65 -7.49 6.51 -1.29
N PRO A 66 -7.55 7.60 -0.52
CA PRO A 66 -7.27 7.60 0.91
C PRO A 66 -8.06 6.57 1.72
N TYR A 67 -9.36 6.41 1.46
CA TYR A 67 -10.18 5.37 2.10
C TYR A 67 -9.63 3.97 1.83
N THR A 68 -9.20 3.70 0.60
CA THR A 68 -8.62 2.40 0.22
C THR A 68 -7.30 2.13 0.95
N VAL A 69 -6.43 3.15 1.06
CA VAL A 69 -5.19 3.07 1.84
C VAL A 69 -5.47 2.77 3.31
N ALA A 70 -6.43 3.50 3.91
CA ALA A 70 -6.85 3.29 5.30
C ALA A 70 -7.38 1.87 5.51
N MET A 71 -8.26 1.39 4.63
CA MET A 71 -8.87 0.05 4.74
C MET A 71 -7.83 -1.06 4.59
N GLN A 72 -6.99 -1.01 3.56
CA GLN A 72 -5.93 -2.01 3.37
C GLN A 72 -4.97 -2.07 4.56
N THR A 73 -4.55 -0.90 5.07
CA THR A 73 -3.66 -0.83 6.22
C THR A 73 -4.36 -1.31 7.50
N HIS A 74 -5.64 -0.98 7.70
CA HIS A 74 -6.45 -1.45 8.82
C HIS A 74 -6.57 -2.98 8.81
N LEU A 75 -6.94 -3.58 7.68
CA LEU A 75 -7.06 -5.03 7.56
C LEU A 75 -5.73 -5.73 7.85
N LEU A 76 -4.62 -5.19 7.37
CA LEU A 76 -3.28 -5.73 7.62
C LEU A 76 -2.90 -5.62 9.10
N SER A 77 -3.20 -4.48 9.75
CA SER A 77 -2.81 -4.18 11.14
C SER A 77 -3.45 -5.09 12.19
N GLN A 78 -4.51 -5.81 11.82
CA GLN A 78 -5.15 -6.78 12.71
C GLN A 78 -4.27 -8.03 12.99
N LYS A 79 -3.24 -8.28 12.17
CA LYS A 79 -2.32 -9.42 12.32
C LYS A 79 -0.85 -9.01 12.37
N ALA A 80 -0.49 -7.88 11.75
CA ALA A 80 0.87 -7.37 11.75
C ALA A 80 1.09 -6.38 12.91
N ALA A 81 2.18 -6.57 13.64
CA ALA A 81 2.62 -5.73 14.75
C ALA A 81 3.85 -4.89 14.36
N LYS A 82 4.17 -3.90 15.18
CA LYS A 82 5.38 -3.09 15.01
C LYS A 82 6.62 -4.00 14.90
N PHE A 83 7.51 -3.65 13.95
CA PHE A 83 8.73 -4.38 13.58
C PHE A 83 8.53 -5.67 12.79
N ASP A 84 7.30 -6.10 12.53
CA ASP A 84 7.06 -7.21 11.61
C ASP A 84 7.49 -6.86 10.18
N LYS A 85 7.95 -7.89 9.45
CA LYS A 85 8.24 -7.77 8.02
C LYS A 85 6.95 -7.71 7.22
N VAL A 86 6.79 -6.66 6.44
CA VAL A 86 5.67 -6.47 5.53
C VAL A 86 6.18 -6.33 4.10
N LEU A 87 5.61 -7.11 3.18
CA LEU A 87 5.85 -6.99 1.74
C LEU A 87 4.71 -6.19 1.12
N GLU A 88 5.06 -5.14 0.40
CA GLU A 88 4.16 -4.35 -0.44
C GLU A 88 4.42 -4.66 -1.92
N ILE A 89 3.36 -4.93 -2.69
CA ILE A 89 3.40 -5.11 -4.13
C ILE A 89 2.74 -3.91 -4.80
N GLY A 90 3.53 -3.16 -5.59
CA GLY A 90 3.09 -1.93 -6.23
C GLY A 90 3.45 -0.68 -5.42
N THR A 91 4.74 -0.34 -5.37
CA THR A 91 5.24 0.84 -4.64
C THR A 91 4.63 2.15 -5.15
N GLY A 92 4.48 2.29 -6.46
CA GLY A 92 3.98 3.50 -7.10
C GLY A 92 4.81 4.73 -6.74
N CYS A 93 4.17 5.74 -6.15
CA CYS A 93 4.86 6.93 -5.63
C CYS A 93 5.41 6.79 -4.21
N ALA A 94 5.28 5.63 -3.56
CA ALA A 94 5.65 5.31 -2.18
C ALA A 94 4.76 5.95 -1.08
N TYR A 95 3.54 6.37 -1.39
CA TYR A 95 2.64 6.89 -0.34
C TYR A 95 2.21 5.78 0.63
N GLN A 96 1.71 4.64 0.11
CA GLN A 96 1.34 3.49 0.94
C GLN A 96 2.56 2.93 1.68
N THR A 97 3.71 2.86 1.03
CA THR A 97 5.00 2.47 1.63
C THR A 97 5.32 3.32 2.87
N SER A 98 5.15 4.66 2.76
CA SER A 98 5.39 5.60 3.86
C SER A 98 4.38 5.42 5.00
N VAL A 99 3.10 5.14 4.69
CA VAL A 99 2.09 4.83 5.71
C VAL A 99 2.46 3.55 6.46
N LEU A 100 2.89 2.49 5.76
CA LEU A 100 3.36 1.25 6.39
C LEU A 100 4.61 1.47 7.25
N ALA A 101 5.52 2.35 6.83
CA ALA A 101 6.69 2.73 7.64
C ALA A 101 6.29 3.46 8.92
N GLU A 102 5.29 4.38 8.87
CA GLU A 102 4.75 5.07 10.05
C GLU A 102 3.98 4.12 11.00
N MET A 103 3.44 3.00 10.48
CA MET A 103 2.91 1.90 11.31
C MET A 103 4.03 1.18 12.09
N GLY A 104 5.29 1.46 11.77
CA GLY A 104 6.46 0.86 12.41
C GLY A 104 6.85 -0.51 11.85
N TYR A 105 6.37 -0.88 10.67
CA TYR A 105 6.74 -2.13 10.00
C TYR A 105 8.14 -2.06 9.37
N ARG A 106 8.78 -3.22 9.18
CA ARG A 106 9.94 -3.37 8.29
C ARG A 106 9.41 -3.60 6.88
N VAL A 107 9.37 -2.52 6.08
CA VAL A 107 8.73 -2.54 4.77
C VAL A 107 9.70 -2.98 3.70
N TYR A 108 9.28 -3.98 2.91
CA TYR A 108 9.88 -4.41 1.65
C TYR A 108 8.86 -4.09 0.56
N SER A 109 9.23 -3.35 -0.48
CA SER A 109 8.28 -2.92 -1.50
C SER A 109 8.82 -3.19 -2.89
N ILE A 110 7.98 -3.72 -3.79
CA ILE A 110 8.34 -4.04 -5.17
C ILE A 110 7.59 -3.13 -6.14
N GLU A 111 8.33 -2.57 -7.07
CA GLU A 111 7.80 -1.82 -8.21
C GLU A 111 8.32 -2.40 -9.52
N ARG A 112 7.40 -2.68 -10.49
CA ARG A 112 7.75 -3.24 -11.79
C ARG A 112 8.14 -2.20 -12.83
N GLN A 113 7.69 -0.94 -12.64
CA GLN A 113 7.96 0.16 -13.56
C GLN A 113 9.16 0.97 -13.08
N LYS A 114 10.22 1.03 -13.89
CA LYS A 114 11.48 1.72 -13.56
C LYS A 114 11.26 3.19 -13.20
N ALA A 115 10.41 3.88 -13.96
CA ALA A 115 10.12 5.30 -13.71
C ALA A 115 9.49 5.54 -12.33
N LEU A 116 8.55 4.67 -11.91
CA LEU A 116 7.92 4.77 -10.59
C LEU A 116 8.85 4.30 -9.46
N TYR A 117 9.66 3.28 -9.69
CA TYR A 117 10.70 2.87 -8.75
C TYR A 117 11.65 4.04 -8.42
N MET A 118 12.12 4.77 -9.43
CA MET A 118 12.96 5.96 -9.24
C MET A 118 12.20 7.11 -8.56
N LEU A 119 10.93 7.32 -8.92
CA LEU A 119 10.07 8.30 -8.24
C LEU A 119 9.90 7.98 -6.76
N ALA A 120 9.64 6.72 -6.43
CA ALA A 120 9.50 6.24 -5.05
C ALA A 120 10.77 6.50 -4.23
N GLN A 121 11.95 6.15 -4.78
CA GLN A 121 13.24 6.42 -4.12
C GLN A 121 13.42 7.91 -3.84
N LYS A 122 13.13 8.78 -4.83
CA LYS A 122 13.20 10.23 -4.69
C LYS A 122 12.25 10.75 -3.60
N ASN A 123 11.01 10.25 -3.57
CA ASN A 123 10.01 10.67 -2.59
C ASN A 123 10.41 10.26 -1.16
N LEU A 124 10.84 9.00 -0.96
CA LEU A 124 11.29 8.51 0.35
C LEU A 124 12.52 9.28 0.84
N ALA A 125 13.51 9.49 0.00
CA ALA A 125 14.71 10.26 0.35
C ALA A 125 14.36 11.70 0.74
N ARG A 126 13.48 12.38 -0.02
CA ARG A 126 13.03 13.74 0.27
C ARG A 126 12.28 13.87 1.61
N LEU A 127 11.59 12.81 2.02
CA LEU A 127 10.81 12.75 3.26
C LEU A 127 11.56 12.04 4.40
N GLU A 128 12.84 11.75 4.19
CA GLU A 128 13.73 11.11 5.16
C GLU A 128 13.25 9.73 5.66
N TYR A 129 12.51 9.00 4.80
CA TYR A 129 12.17 7.61 5.07
C TYR A 129 13.33 6.68 4.67
N HIS A 130 14.12 6.24 5.64
CA HIS A 130 15.30 5.38 5.43
C HIS A 130 15.01 3.89 5.68
N ASN A 131 13.86 3.56 6.26
CA ASN A 131 13.52 2.21 6.68
C ASN A 131 12.95 1.33 5.53
N PRO A 132 12.10 1.83 4.60
CA PRO A 132 11.59 0.99 3.51
C PRO A 132 12.70 0.55 2.55
N LEU A 133 12.71 -0.75 2.21
CA LEU A 133 13.62 -1.35 1.24
C LEU A 133 12.88 -1.54 -0.09
N LEU A 134 13.28 -0.78 -1.11
CA LEU A 134 12.65 -0.82 -2.42
C LEU A 134 13.37 -1.77 -3.36
N TYR A 135 12.59 -2.54 -4.13
CA TYR A 135 13.08 -3.48 -5.13
C TYR A 135 12.43 -3.21 -6.48
N PHE A 136 13.24 -3.15 -7.52
CA PHE A 136 12.75 -3.14 -8.89
C PHE A 136 12.57 -4.59 -9.35
N GLY A 137 11.33 -5.02 -9.66
CA GLY A 137 11.06 -6.41 -9.96
C GLY A 137 9.60 -6.72 -10.25
N ASP A 138 9.34 -8.00 -10.56
CA ASP A 138 8.00 -8.53 -10.81
C ASP A 138 7.29 -8.81 -9.48
N GLY A 139 6.15 -8.16 -9.27
CA GLY A 139 5.34 -8.34 -8.07
C GLY A 139 4.78 -9.76 -7.89
N PHE A 140 4.51 -10.50 -8.98
CA PHE A 140 4.05 -11.88 -8.89
C PHE A 140 5.11 -12.82 -8.28
N ALA A 141 6.39 -12.53 -8.52
CA ALA A 141 7.49 -13.29 -7.93
C ALA A 141 7.69 -13.00 -6.43
N GLY A 142 7.28 -11.83 -5.97
CA GLY A 142 7.54 -11.38 -4.60
C GLY A 142 9.03 -11.23 -4.30
N LEU A 143 9.40 -11.46 -3.03
CA LEU A 143 10.77 -11.41 -2.53
C LEU A 143 11.10 -12.67 -1.69
N PRO A 144 11.19 -13.85 -2.29
CA PRO A 144 11.39 -15.12 -1.56
C PRO A 144 12.66 -15.12 -0.70
N LYS A 145 13.70 -14.39 -1.11
CA LYS A 145 14.95 -14.25 -0.33
C LYS A 145 14.73 -13.66 1.06
N PHE A 146 13.67 -12.85 1.24
CA PHE A 146 13.38 -12.14 2.50
C PHE A 146 12.19 -12.73 3.26
N ALA A 147 11.52 -13.72 2.66
CA ALA A 147 10.42 -14.45 3.30
C ALA A 147 10.88 -15.15 4.61
N PRO A 148 9.95 -15.48 5.53
CA PRO A 148 8.52 -15.19 5.45
C PRO A 148 8.17 -13.75 5.88
N PHE A 149 7.03 -13.25 5.36
CA PHE A 149 6.45 -11.96 5.72
C PHE A 149 5.23 -12.13 6.63
N LYS A 150 5.13 -11.35 7.68
CA LYS A 150 3.96 -11.33 8.56
C LYS A 150 2.75 -10.69 7.90
N GLY A 151 2.99 -9.72 7.04
CA GLY A 151 1.99 -9.07 6.22
C GLY A 151 2.40 -9.02 4.75
N ILE A 152 1.45 -9.22 3.83
CA ILE A 152 1.63 -8.94 2.40
C ILE A 152 0.47 -8.05 1.96
N LEU A 153 0.79 -6.86 1.41
CA LEU A 153 -0.18 -5.89 0.94
C LEU A 153 -0.02 -5.69 -0.56
N ILE A 154 -1.07 -5.95 -1.32
CA ILE A 154 -1.07 -5.76 -2.77
C ILE A 154 -1.91 -4.51 -3.10
N THR A 155 -1.30 -3.51 -3.77
CA THR A 155 -1.90 -2.21 -4.10
C THR A 155 -2.37 -2.12 -5.56
N CYS A 156 -2.49 -3.26 -6.23
CA CYS A 156 -2.99 -3.42 -7.60
C CYS A 156 -3.93 -4.63 -7.67
N GLY A 157 -4.81 -4.67 -8.68
CA GLY A 157 -5.81 -5.73 -8.84
C GLY A 157 -5.22 -6.98 -9.50
N ALA A 158 -5.18 -8.08 -8.78
CA ALA A 158 -4.73 -9.37 -9.32
C ALA A 158 -5.93 -10.17 -9.87
N PRO A 159 -5.80 -10.89 -11.00
CA PRO A 159 -6.88 -11.72 -11.52
C PRO A 159 -7.24 -12.87 -10.56
N GLU A 160 -6.26 -13.38 -9.85
CA GLU A 160 -6.36 -14.43 -8.84
C GLU A 160 -5.28 -14.22 -7.75
N ILE A 161 -5.37 -14.98 -6.66
CA ILE A 161 -4.38 -14.90 -5.58
C ILE A 161 -3.09 -15.60 -6.03
N PRO A 162 -1.94 -14.89 -6.11
CA PRO A 162 -0.69 -15.48 -6.59
C PRO A 162 -0.13 -16.51 -5.59
N ASN A 163 0.05 -17.77 -6.03
CA ASN A 163 0.57 -18.85 -5.18
C ASN A 163 1.98 -18.56 -4.65
N GLU A 164 2.82 -17.91 -5.46
CA GLU A 164 4.19 -17.56 -5.02
C GLU A 164 4.19 -16.59 -3.84
N LEU A 165 3.20 -15.70 -3.74
CA LEU A 165 3.06 -14.81 -2.60
C LEU A 165 2.47 -15.53 -1.37
N LEU A 166 1.58 -16.51 -1.55
CA LEU A 166 1.08 -17.34 -0.45
C LEU A 166 2.21 -18.12 0.23
N LYS A 167 3.16 -18.66 -0.55
CA LYS A 167 4.35 -19.36 -0.02
C LYS A 167 5.24 -18.46 0.84
N GLN A 168 5.23 -17.14 0.57
CA GLN A 168 6.04 -16.14 1.28
C GLN A 168 5.34 -15.57 2.52
N LEU A 169 4.06 -15.89 2.74
CA LEU A 169 3.32 -15.47 3.93
C LEU A 169 3.72 -16.32 5.13
N ALA A 170 4.00 -15.71 6.27
CA ALA A 170 4.30 -16.42 7.52
C ALA A 170 3.06 -17.17 8.04
N ILE A 171 3.24 -18.28 8.76
CA ILE A 171 2.16 -18.90 9.54
C ILE A 171 1.66 -17.86 10.57
N GLY A 172 0.35 -17.70 10.67
CA GLY A 172 -0.29 -16.63 11.45
C GLY A 172 -0.15 -15.25 10.82
N GLY A 173 0.35 -15.15 9.57
CA GLY A 173 0.42 -13.92 8.79
C GLY A 173 -0.84 -13.65 7.98
N ARG A 174 -0.94 -12.45 7.41
CA ARG A 174 -2.09 -11.95 6.63
C ARG A 174 -1.67 -11.32 5.32
N MET A 175 -2.36 -11.69 4.25
CA MET A 175 -2.31 -11.02 2.95
C MET A 175 -3.59 -10.23 2.73
N VAL A 176 -3.46 -9.00 2.22
CA VAL A 176 -4.58 -8.14 1.78
C VAL A 176 -4.40 -7.87 0.30
N ILE A 177 -5.36 -8.32 -0.52
CA ILE A 177 -5.23 -8.32 -1.98
C ILE A 177 -6.58 -8.02 -2.65
N PRO A 178 -6.61 -7.07 -3.63
CA PRO A 178 -7.76 -6.90 -4.51
C PRO A 178 -7.76 -7.99 -5.60
N VAL A 179 -8.80 -8.84 -5.63
CA VAL A 179 -8.91 -9.98 -6.56
C VAL A 179 -10.05 -9.79 -7.55
N GLY A 180 -9.78 -10.00 -8.83
CA GLY A 180 -10.76 -9.94 -9.92
C GLY A 180 -10.29 -9.10 -11.10
N THR A 181 -11.04 -9.21 -12.21
CA THR A 181 -10.87 -8.44 -13.43
C THR A 181 -11.97 -7.37 -13.54
N GLY A 182 -11.62 -6.10 -13.74
CA GLY A 182 -12.57 -4.98 -13.74
C GLY A 182 -12.80 -4.42 -12.33
N THR A 183 -13.92 -4.76 -11.69
CA THR A 183 -14.12 -4.50 -10.25
C THR A 183 -13.49 -5.63 -9.46
N GLN A 184 -12.64 -5.30 -8.48
CA GLN A 184 -11.98 -6.29 -7.63
C GLN A 184 -12.67 -6.36 -6.28
N ARG A 185 -12.73 -7.58 -5.72
CA ARG A 185 -13.09 -7.82 -4.34
C ARG A 185 -11.84 -7.68 -3.45
N MET A 186 -11.88 -6.87 -2.40
CA MET A 186 -10.80 -6.87 -1.42
C MET A 186 -10.85 -8.17 -0.63
N VAL A 187 -9.83 -9.00 -0.76
CA VAL A 187 -9.73 -10.31 -0.11
C VAL A 187 -8.64 -10.25 0.97
N VAL A 188 -8.97 -10.76 2.13
CA VAL A 188 -8.01 -11.06 3.19
C VAL A 188 -7.76 -12.56 3.20
N VAL A 189 -6.47 -12.95 3.20
CA VAL A 189 -6.04 -14.34 3.33
C VAL A 189 -5.18 -14.46 4.59
N ASP A 190 -5.61 -15.27 5.55
CA ASP A 190 -4.83 -15.62 6.72
C ASP A 190 -4.23 -17.02 6.56
N ARG A 191 -2.91 -17.14 6.76
CA ARG A 191 -2.24 -18.45 6.77
C ARG A 191 -2.30 -19.03 8.18
N ILE A 192 -2.98 -20.16 8.34
CA ILE A 192 -3.20 -20.81 9.61
C ILE A 192 -2.10 -21.84 9.91
N SER A 193 -1.72 -22.62 8.89
CA SER A 193 -0.64 -23.63 8.97
C SER A 193 0.15 -23.67 7.67
N GLU A 194 0.96 -24.68 7.45
CA GLU A 194 1.74 -24.83 6.21
C GLU A 194 0.86 -24.92 4.97
N GLU A 195 -0.29 -25.61 5.07
CA GLU A 195 -1.19 -25.89 3.96
C GLU A 195 -2.57 -25.24 4.12
N GLU A 196 -2.90 -24.70 5.30
CA GLU A 196 -4.24 -24.18 5.58
C GLU A 196 -4.27 -22.66 5.50
N PHE A 197 -5.23 -22.15 4.70
CA PHE A 197 -5.50 -20.72 4.55
C PHE A 197 -7.00 -20.46 4.69
N THR A 198 -7.35 -19.39 5.40
CA THR A 198 -8.72 -18.87 5.43
C THR A 198 -8.83 -17.63 4.56
N LYS A 199 -10.03 -17.38 4.01
CA LYS A 199 -10.30 -16.22 3.16
C LYS A 199 -11.56 -15.51 3.63
N SER A 200 -11.53 -14.16 3.56
CA SER A 200 -12.71 -13.31 3.78
C SER A 200 -12.72 -12.15 2.79
N GLU A 201 -13.92 -11.62 2.47
CA GLU A 201 -14.12 -10.54 1.51
C GLU A 201 -14.55 -9.26 2.21
N HIS A 202 -14.02 -8.11 1.75
CA HIS A 202 -14.16 -6.81 2.41
C HIS A 202 -14.56 -5.70 1.41
N GLY A 203 -15.57 -5.96 0.58
CA GLY A 203 -16.17 -4.98 -0.33
C GLY A 203 -15.48 -4.88 -1.69
N ASP A 204 -16.04 -4.00 -2.52
CA ASP A 204 -15.66 -3.81 -3.91
C ASP A 204 -14.77 -2.58 -4.10
N TYR A 205 -13.74 -2.75 -4.93
CA TYR A 205 -12.74 -1.72 -5.22
C TYR A 205 -12.39 -1.69 -6.71
N LYS A 206 -11.73 -0.59 -7.12
CA LYS A 206 -11.16 -0.46 -8.46
C LYS A 206 -9.69 -0.13 -8.35
N PHE A 207 -8.86 -1.02 -8.82
CA PHE A 207 -7.41 -0.85 -8.88
C PHE A 207 -6.93 -0.97 -10.33
N VAL A 208 -5.76 -0.40 -10.58
CA VAL A 208 -4.97 -0.70 -11.78
C VAL A 208 -4.57 -2.18 -11.76
N PRO A 209 -4.48 -2.85 -12.94
CA PRO A 209 -4.19 -4.29 -12.96
C PRO A 209 -2.77 -4.59 -12.50
N MET A 210 -2.60 -5.70 -11.79
CA MET A 210 -1.32 -6.32 -11.53
C MET A 210 -0.82 -6.99 -12.82
N LEU A 211 0.36 -6.59 -13.28
CA LEU A 211 0.97 -7.09 -14.52
C LEU A 211 2.28 -7.82 -14.21
N SER A 212 2.53 -8.91 -14.94
CA SER A 212 3.77 -9.68 -14.83
C SER A 212 4.94 -9.00 -15.52
N GLY A 213 6.15 -9.38 -15.11
CA GLY A 213 7.41 -8.87 -15.64
C GLY A 213 7.72 -7.43 -15.22
N ILE A 214 8.84 -6.91 -15.73
CA ILE A 214 9.32 -5.55 -15.48
C ILE A 214 9.11 -4.66 -16.70
N GLU A 215 9.02 -3.36 -16.48
CA GLU A 215 8.97 -2.32 -17.52
C GLU A 215 10.10 -1.33 -17.28
N ASP A 216 11.10 -1.40 -18.16
CA ASP A 216 12.39 -0.68 -18.00
C ASP A 216 12.48 0.58 -18.89
N LYS A 217 11.35 1.00 -19.51
CA LYS A 217 11.28 2.16 -20.41
C LYS A 217 10.93 3.44 -19.69
#